data_ea831cb6f3107601f79818ba57fe218a
#
_entry.id   ea831cb6f3107601f79818ba57fe218a
#
_cell.length_a   1.000
_cell.length_b   1.000
_cell.length_c   1.000
_cell.angle_alpha   90.00
_cell.angle_beta   90.00
_cell.angle_gamma   90.00
#
_symmetry.space_group_name_H-M   'P 1'
#
loop_
_entity.id
_entity.type
_entity.pdbx_description
1 polymer ?
#
loop_
_entity_poly.entity_id
_entity_poly.type
_entity_poly.pdbx_seq_one_letter_code
_entity_poly.pdbx_strand_id
1 'polypeptide(L)'
;MTATVMKINLARRERQVLEGLADGRTLARVASDLTVKTGTATGYLRHARTKLYGASETEAALAIAYATEAITLPEPLDPEGLDLSAGQRDLVPLIARGMSVTEIGTELKRPLDVIRSDSQQLLRNLDAKNRVHAVTRLWQYRMLTADQVIAWLR
;
A
#
# COMPACT_ATOMS: atom_id res chain seq x y z
N MET A 1 20.02 -3.36 14.76
CA MET A 1 20.71 -2.88 13.55
C MET A 1 19.70 -2.75 12.44
N THR A 2 19.47 -1.54 11.98
CA THR A 2 18.56 -1.30 10.88
C THR A 2 19.18 -1.75 9.56
N ALA A 3 18.40 -2.47 8.75
CA ALA A 3 18.86 -2.88 7.43
C ALA A 3 19.09 -1.62 6.58
N THR A 4 20.22 -1.57 5.89
CA THR A 4 20.50 -0.48 4.97
C THR A 4 19.64 -0.67 3.72
N VAL A 5 18.79 0.30 3.43
CA VAL A 5 17.93 0.30 2.24
C VAL A 5 18.53 1.25 1.23
N MET A 6 18.58 0.79 -0.01
CA MET A 6 19.04 1.63 -1.10
C MET A 6 18.03 2.77 -1.30
N LYS A 7 18.54 4.01 -1.31
CA LYS A 7 17.69 5.16 -1.54
C LYS A 7 17.13 5.14 -2.96
N ILE A 8 15.81 5.27 -3.08
CA ILE A 8 15.12 5.28 -4.36
C ILE A 8 14.67 6.72 -4.64
N ASN A 9 15.02 7.22 -5.82
CA ASN A 9 14.61 8.54 -6.26
C ASN A 9 13.54 8.41 -7.35
N LEU A 10 12.34 8.87 -7.06
CA LEU A 10 11.26 8.95 -8.03
C LEU A 10 11.29 10.31 -8.73
N ALA A 11 10.95 10.32 -10.02
CA ALA A 11 10.72 11.57 -10.71
C ALA A 11 9.51 12.29 -10.11
N ARG A 12 9.45 13.61 -10.25
CA ARG A 12 8.39 14.43 -9.65
C ARG A 12 6.98 13.89 -9.96
N ARG A 13 6.70 13.59 -11.22
CA ARG A 13 5.37 13.10 -11.63
C ARG A 13 5.08 11.71 -11.12
N GLU A 14 6.09 10.84 -11.09
CA GLU A 14 5.97 9.50 -10.52
C GLU A 14 5.58 9.57 -9.05
N ARG A 15 6.25 10.44 -8.30
CA ARG A 15 5.95 10.65 -6.89
C ARG A 15 4.55 11.22 -6.69
N GLN A 16 4.16 12.22 -7.48
CA GLN A 16 2.83 12.83 -7.37
C GLN A 16 1.71 11.84 -7.64
N VAL A 17 1.88 10.96 -8.63
CA VAL A 17 0.88 9.92 -8.90
C VAL A 17 0.76 8.96 -7.73
N LEU A 18 1.88 8.49 -7.21
CA LEU A 18 1.87 7.53 -6.10
C LEU A 18 1.28 8.16 -4.82
N GLU A 19 1.66 9.40 -4.51
CA GLU A 19 1.12 10.12 -3.36
C GLU A 19 -0.39 10.34 -3.48
N GLY A 20 -0.86 10.62 -4.69
CA GLY A 20 -2.30 10.77 -4.93
C GLY A 20 -3.08 9.48 -4.71
N LEU A 21 -2.53 8.36 -5.18
CA LEU A 21 -3.13 7.04 -4.95
C LEU A 21 -3.09 6.66 -3.47
N ALA A 22 -2.04 7.08 -2.76
CA ALA A 22 -1.90 6.80 -1.33
C ALA A 22 -3.02 7.38 -0.48
N ASP A 23 -3.66 8.46 -0.95
CA ASP A 23 -4.80 9.08 -0.28
C ASP A 23 -6.14 8.39 -0.60
N GLY A 24 -6.12 7.36 -1.42
CA GLY A 24 -7.32 6.61 -1.81
C GLY A 24 -8.02 7.16 -3.05
N ARG A 25 -7.43 8.14 -3.74
CA ARG A 25 -7.98 8.65 -5.00
C ARG A 25 -7.77 7.60 -6.10
N THR A 26 -8.67 7.58 -7.08
CA THR A 26 -8.50 6.72 -8.25
C THR A 26 -7.41 7.28 -9.16
N LEU A 27 -6.86 6.45 -10.02
CA LEU A 27 -5.85 6.90 -10.98
C LEU A 27 -6.43 7.97 -11.93
N ALA A 28 -7.69 7.82 -12.35
CA ALA A 28 -8.37 8.82 -13.18
C ALA A 28 -8.46 10.17 -12.47
N ARG A 29 -8.78 10.17 -11.18
CA ARG A 29 -8.86 11.40 -10.38
C ARG A 29 -7.48 12.04 -10.23
N VAL A 30 -6.46 11.24 -9.96
CA VAL A 30 -5.08 11.75 -9.83
C VAL A 30 -4.63 12.37 -11.16
N ALA A 31 -4.91 11.70 -12.28
CA ALA A 31 -4.59 12.24 -13.60
C ALA A 31 -5.26 13.59 -13.83
N SER A 32 -6.55 13.69 -13.50
CA SER A 32 -7.30 14.95 -13.60
C SER A 32 -6.67 16.05 -12.73
N ASP A 33 -6.32 15.71 -11.49
CA ASP A 33 -5.71 16.66 -10.56
C ASP A 33 -4.35 17.17 -11.06
N LEU A 34 -3.61 16.33 -11.77
CA LEU A 34 -2.32 16.68 -12.36
C LEU A 34 -2.43 17.28 -13.75
N THR A 35 -3.62 17.38 -14.30
CA THR A 35 -3.89 17.90 -15.65
C THR A 35 -3.15 17.08 -16.72
N VAL A 36 -3.18 15.76 -16.59
CA VAL A 36 -2.62 14.82 -17.57
C VAL A 36 -3.67 13.79 -17.94
N LYS A 37 -3.45 13.09 -19.05
CA LYS A 37 -4.33 11.99 -19.45
C LYS A 37 -4.13 10.79 -18.52
N THR A 38 -5.18 9.97 -18.35
CA THR A 38 -5.11 8.76 -17.53
C THR A 38 -3.99 7.82 -18.03
N GLY A 39 -3.84 7.66 -19.34
CA GLY A 39 -2.75 6.84 -19.89
C GLY A 39 -1.37 7.35 -19.53
N THR A 40 -1.19 8.66 -19.46
CA THR A 40 0.06 9.29 -19.03
C THR A 40 0.33 8.98 -17.57
N ALA A 41 -0.70 9.10 -16.70
CA ALA A 41 -0.59 8.75 -15.29
C ALA A 41 -0.26 7.26 -15.09
N THR A 42 -0.87 6.39 -15.90
CA THR A 42 -0.56 4.95 -15.92
C THR A 42 0.94 4.71 -16.20
N GLY A 43 1.51 5.46 -17.15
CA GLY A 43 2.93 5.39 -17.47
C GLY A 43 3.80 5.82 -16.30
N TYR A 44 3.45 6.91 -15.64
CA TYR A 44 4.18 7.37 -14.45
C TYR A 44 4.14 6.32 -13.34
N LEU A 45 2.98 5.71 -13.11
CA LEU A 45 2.83 4.66 -12.10
C LEU A 45 3.69 3.45 -12.44
N ARG A 46 3.69 3.02 -13.70
CA ARG A 46 4.51 1.89 -14.16
C ARG A 46 5.99 2.16 -13.94
N HIS A 47 6.47 3.36 -14.28
CA HIS A 47 7.86 3.73 -14.05
C HIS A 47 8.20 3.76 -12.56
N ALA A 48 7.28 4.28 -11.73
CA ALA A 48 7.48 4.27 -10.27
C ALA A 48 7.63 2.84 -9.76
N ARG A 49 6.73 1.94 -10.18
CA ARG A 49 6.79 0.53 -9.75
C ARG A 49 8.10 -0.14 -10.18
N THR A 50 8.59 0.16 -11.38
CA THR A 50 9.87 -0.37 -11.86
C THR A 50 11.01 0.05 -10.93
N LYS A 51 11.01 1.32 -10.50
CA LYS A 51 12.02 1.84 -9.59
C LYS A 51 11.87 1.31 -8.16
N LEU A 52 10.66 0.88 -7.81
CA LEU A 52 10.33 0.33 -6.49
C LEU A 52 10.39 -1.20 -6.52
N TYR A 53 11.55 -1.72 -6.85
CA TYR A 53 11.86 -3.16 -6.90
C TYR A 53 10.99 -3.94 -7.89
N GLY A 54 10.46 -3.27 -8.92
CA GLY A 54 9.63 -3.91 -9.92
C GLY A 54 8.30 -4.42 -9.37
N ALA A 55 7.75 -3.78 -8.34
CA ALA A 55 6.50 -4.20 -7.72
C ALA A 55 5.38 -4.27 -8.75
N SER A 56 4.71 -5.42 -8.82
CA SER A 56 3.63 -5.65 -9.78
C SER A 56 2.32 -4.99 -9.37
N GLU A 57 2.15 -4.68 -8.08
CA GLU A 57 0.92 -4.11 -7.54
C GLU A 57 1.18 -2.76 -6.87
N THR A 58 0.20 -1.87 -6.95
CA THR A 58 0.31 -0.53 -6.37
C THR A 58 0.47 -0.58 -4.86
N GLU A 59 -0.23 -1.48 -4.19
CA GLU A 59 -0.13 -1.64 -2.73
C GLU A 59 1.32 -1.92 -2.33
N ALA A 60 1.95 -2.89 -2.98
CA ALA A 60 3.35 -3.24 -2.70
C ALA A 60 4.30 -2.08 -3.02
N ALA A 61 4.08 -1.41 -4.15
CA ALA A 61 4.89 -0.25 -4.54
C ALA A 61 4.80 0.85 -3.48
N LEU A 62 3.60 1.11 -2.97
CA LEU A 62 3.39 2.13 -1.93
C LEU A 62 4.10 1.75 -0.62
N ALA A 63 3.97 0.50 -0.19
CA ALA A 63 4.66 0.03 1.00
C ALA A 63 6.17 0.19 0.88
N ILE A 64 6.73 -0.16 -0.28
CA ILE A 64 8.16 -0.02 -0.56
C ILE A 64 8.56 1.47 -0.59
N ALA A 65 7.72 2.32 -1.18
CA ALA A 65 7.99 3.76 -1.25
C ALA A 65 8.08 4.38 0.15
N TYR A 66 7.20 3.98 1.07
CA TYR A 66 7.29 4.42 2.47
C TYR A 66 8.53 3.85 3.15
N ALA A 67 8.82 2.56 2.98
CA ALA A 67 9.95 1.92 3.61
C ALA A 67 11.30 2.52 3.18
N THR A 68 11.39 2.96 1.94
CA THR A 68 12.60 3.57 1.36
C THR A 68 12.60 5.09 1.43
N GLU A 69 11.52 5.68 1.95
CA GLU A 69 11.31 7.13 1.98
C GLU A 69 11.37 7.78 0.59
N ALA A 70 10.99 7.02 -0.44
CA ALA A 70 10.87 7.56 -1.80
C ALA A 70 9.74 8.59 -1.92
N ILE A 71 8.76 8.51 -1.02
CA ILE A 71 7.72 9.51 -0.83
C ILE A 71 7.69 9.91 0.64
N THR A 72 7.03 11.03 0.93
CA THR A 72 6.91 11.53 2.31
C THR A 72 6.09 10.58 3.16
N LEU A 73 6.60 10.23 4.34
CA LEU A 73 5.86 9.38 5.27
C LEU A 73 4.58 10.08 5.73
N PRO A 74 3.48 9.33 5.86
CA PRO A 74 2.22 9.91 6.36
C PRO A 74 2.32 10.19 7.85
N GLU A 75 1.50 11.13 8.33
CA GLU A 75 1.48 11.45 9.76
C GLU A 75 0.96 10.27 10.58
N PRO A 76 1.61 9.96 11.71
CA PRO A 76 1.13 8.86 12.57
C PRO A 76 -0.27 9.14 13.10
N LEU A 77 -1.04 8.06 13.28
CA LEU A 77 -2.34 8.09 13.92
C LEU A 77 -2.27 7.31 15.22
N ASP A 78 -3.08 7.72 16.20
CA ASP A 78 -3.16 7.01 17.48
C ASP A 78 -3.88 5.68 17.29
N PRO A 79 -3.24 4.54 17.61
CA PRO A 79 -3.88 3.23 17.48
C PRO A 79 -4.92 2.96 18.57
N GLU A 80 -5.05 3.82 19.59
CA GLU A 80 -6.06 3.66 20.62
C GLU A 80 -7.45 3.70 19.99
N GLY A 81 -8.27 2.70 20.29
CA GLY A 81 -9.57 2.56 19.69
C GLY A 81 -9.59 1.77 18.38
N LEU A 82 -8.43 1.47 17.81
CA LEU A 82 -8.36 0.58 16.65
C LEU A 82 -8.39 -0.86 17.13
N ASP A 83 -9.51 -1.53 16.89
CA ASP A 83 -9.70 -2.93 17.31
C ASP A 83 -9.85 -3.82 16.08
N LEU A 84 -8.83 -4.59 15.78
CA LEU A 84 -8.82 -5.52 14.67
C LEU A 84 -8.89 -6.95 15.20
N SER A 85 -9.75 -7.78 14.59
CA SER A 85 -9.80 -9.20 14.89
C SER A 85 -8.50 -9.89 14.45
N ALA A 86 -8.28 -11.10 14.96
CA ALA A 86 -7.13 -11.91 14.53
C ALA A 86 -7.17 -12.15 13.01
N GLY A 87 -8.36 -12.41 12.45
CA GLY A 87 -8.51 -12.60 11.01
C GLY A 87 -8.13 -11.38 10.21
N GLN A 88 -8.48 -10.18 10.69
CA GLN A 88 -8.10 -8.93 10.04
C GLN A 88 -6.60 -8.68 10.15
N ARG A 89 -5.99 -8.94 11.32
CA ARG A 89 -4.56 -8.76 11.51
C ARG A 89 -3.73 -9.64 10.57
N ASP A 90 -4.19 -10.86 10.33
CA ASP A 90 -3.51 -11.79 9.43
C ASP A 90 -3.48 -11.28 7.98
N LEU A 91 -4.44 -10.44 7.58
CA LEU A 91 -4.50 -9.87 6.24
C LEU A 91 -3.50 -8.72 6.02
N VAL A 92 -3.07 -8.06 7.09
CA VAL A 92 -2.26 -6.83 6.99
C VAL A 92 -1.03 -7.01 6.10
N PRO A 93 -0.12 -7.96 6.36
CA PRO A 93 1.07 -8.09 5.52
C PRO A 93 0.75 -8.54 4.10
N LEU A 94 -0.32 -9.30 3.91
CA LEU A 94 -0.67 -9.86 2.61
C LEU A 94 -1.30 -8.80 1.70
N ILE A 95 -2.16 -7.94 2.26
CA ILE A 95 -2.73 -6.80 1.53
C ILE A 95 -1.61 -5.82 1.15
N ALA A 96 -0.70 -5.55 2.07
CA ALA A 96 0.43 -4.65 1.80
C ALA A 96 1.34 -5.18 0.69
N ARG A 97 1.43 -6.51 0.53
CA ARG A 97 2.19 -7.13 -0.55
C ARG A 97 1.42 -7.16 -1.88
N GLY A 98 0.19 -6.69 -1.89
CA GLY A 98 -0.64 -6.65 -3.09
C GLY A 98 -1.28 -7.97 -3.48
N MET A 99 -1.37 -8.92 -2.56
CA MET A 99 -1.97 -10.22 -2.86
C MET A 99 -3.48 -10.09 -3.10
N SER A 100 -3.98 -10.81 -4.11
CA SER A 100 -5.41 -10.87 -4.39
C SER A 100 -6.15 -11.66 -3.31
N VAL A 101 -7.48 -11.53 -3.28
CA VAL A 101 -8.32 -12.32 -2.35
C VAL A 101 -8.09 -13.81 -2.54
N THR A 102 -7.96 -14.28 -3.78
CA THR A 102 -7.70 -15.68 -4.09
C THR A 102 -6.34 -16.13 -3.53
N GLU A 103 -5.30 -15.34 -3.76
CA GLU A 103 -3.96 -15.62 -3.25
C GLU A 103 -3.94 -15.66 -1.72
N ILE A 104 -4.61 -14.69 -1.09
CA ILE A 104 -4.71 -14.63 0.38
C ILE A 104 -5.43 -15.85 0.92
N GLY A 105 -6.54 -16.24 0.28
CA GLY A 105 -7.29 -17.43 0.67
C GLY A 105 -6.45 -18.69 0.62
N THR A 106 -5.63 -18.84 -0.41
CA THR A 106 -4.71 -19.97 -0.55
C THR A 106 -3.62 -19.92 0.54
N GLU A 107 -3.04 -18.75 0.77
CA GLU A 107 -1.96 -18.57 1.75
C GLU A 107 -2.43 -18.87 3.17
N LEU A 108 -3.61 -18.36 3.55
CA LEU A 108 -4.16 -18.52 4.90
C LEU A 108 -5.01 -19.78 5.05
N LYS A 109 -5.28 -20.49 3.94
CA LYS A 109 -6.14 -21.69 3.92
C LYS A 109 -7.53 -21.37 4.48
N ARG A 110 -8.12 -20.28 4.00
CA ARG A 110 -9.46 -19.80 4.41
C ARG A 110 -10.35 -19.63 3.19
N PRO A 111 -11.67 -19.83 3.34
CA PRO A 111 -12.63 -19.61 2.24
C PRO A 111 -12.60 -18.17 1.73
N LEU A 112 -12.88 -17.99 0.44
CA LEU A 112 -12.85 -16.66 -0.20
C LEU A 112 -13.85 -15.69 0.42
N ASP A 113 -15.05 -16.17 0.79
CA ASP A 113 -16.06 -15.31 1.40
C ASP A 113 -15.61 -14.78 2.77
N VAL A 114 -14.88 -15.60 3.54
CA VAL A 114 -14.28 -15.17 4.81
C VAL A 114 -13.23 -14.10 4.56
N ILE A 115 -12.35 -14.30 3.57
CA ILE A 115 -11.31 -13.32 3.23
C ILE A 115 -11.94 -12.01 2.75
N ARG A 116 -12.98 -12.07 1.91
CA ARG A 116 -13.67 -10.87 1.44
C ARG A 116 -14.31 -10.09 2.59
N SER A 117 -14.98 -10.80 3.49
CA SER A 117 -15.63 -10.20 4.66
C SER A 117 -14.59 -9.53 5.56
N ASP A 118 -13.53 -10.25 5.90
CA ASP A 118 -12.45 -9.71 6.75
C ASP A 118 -11.77 -8.50 6.09
N SER A 119 -11.56 -8.55 4.78
CA SER A 119 -10.97 -7.43 4.04
C SER A 119 -11.84 -6.19 4.09
N GLN A 120 -13.15 -6.35 3.88
CA GLN A 120 -14.09 -5.22 3.92
C GLN A 120 -14.15 -4.62 5.32
N GLN A 121 -14.18 -5.45 6.35
CA GLN A 121 -14.20 -4.98 7.74
C GLN A 121 -12.89 -4.29 8.09
N LEU A 122 -11.76 -4.81 7.63
CA LEU A 122 -10.47 -4.17 7.84
C LEU A 122 -10.45 -2.76 7.24
N LEU A 123 -10.90 -2.60 5.99
CA LEU A 123 -10.97 -1.28 5.36
C LEU A 123 -11.85 -0.32 6.15
N ARG A 124 -13.00 -0.78 6.65
CA ARG A 124 -13.90 0.04 7.47
C ARG A 124 -13.24 0.44 8.79
N ASN A 125 -12.60 -0.50 9.45
CA ASN A 125 -11.94 -0.23 10.74
C ASN A 125 -10.77 0.74 10.58
N LEU A 126 -10.09 0.71 9.44
CA LEU A 126 -9.00 1.61 9.13
C LEU A 126 -9.48 2.96 8.57
N ASP A 127 -10.78 3.10 8.31
CA ASP A 127 -11.33 4.25 7.59
C ASP A 127 -10.59 4.46 6.26
N ALA A 128 -10.40 3.38 5.53
CA ALA A 128 -9.70 3.38 4.25
C ALA A 128 -10.70 3.30 3.10
N LYS A 129 -10.48 4.11 2.07
CA LYS A 129 -11.35 4.17 0.89
C LYS A 129 -11.17 2.95 -0.04
N ASN A 130 -9.97 2.39 -0.05
CA ASN A 130 -9.63 1.24 -0.88
C ASN A 130 -8.36 0.59 -0.32
N ARG A 131 -7.88 -0.47 -0.97
CA ARG A 131 -6.72 -1.24 -0.50
C ARG A 131 -5.43 -0.41 -0.50
N VAL A 132 -5.23 0.45 -1.49
CA VAL A 132 -4.05 1.31 -1.55
C VAL A 132 -4.05 2.28 -0.37
N HIS A 133 -5.20 2.92 -0.10
CA HIS A 133 -5.35 3.80 1.06
C HIS A 133 -5.15 3.01 2.37
N ALA A 134 -5.57 1.74 2.40
CA ALA A 134 -5.35 0.89 3.56
C ALA A 134 -3.87 0.75 3.89
N VAL A 135 -3.00 0.65 2.88
CA VAL A 135 -1.54 0.59 3.12
C VAL A 135 -1.06 1.84 3.84
N THR A 136 -1.52 3.02 3.42
CA THR A 136 -1.21 4.28 4.11
C THR A 136 -1.69 4.25 5.56
N ARG A 137 -2.93 3.82 5.79
CA ARG A 137 -3.49 3.71 7.15
C ARG A 137 -2.69 2.75 8.03
N LEU A 138 -2.32 1.58 7.49
CA LEU A 138 -1.51 0.61 8.21
C LEU A 138 -0.16 1.19 8.61
N TRP A 139 0.42 2.00 7.74
CA TRP A 139 1.67 2.69 8.04
C TRP A 139 1.46 3.74 9.14
N GLN A 140 0.38 4.52 9.06
CA GLN A 140 0.04 5.54 10.05
C GLN A 140 -0.19 4.95 11.44
N TYR A 141 -0.84 3.77 11.51
CA TYR A 141 -1.09 3.05 12.76
C TYR A 141 0.10 2.18 13.18
N ARG A 142 1.22 2.25 12.46
CA ARG A 142 2.43 1.48 12.75
C ARG A 142 2.22 -0.03 12.75
N MET A 143 1.28 -0.51 11.97
CA MET A 143 1.05 -1.94 11.74
C MET A 143 1.92 -2.48 10.61
N LEU A 144 2.52 -1.59 9.83
CA LEU A 144 3.55 -1.89 8.85
C LEU A 144 4.78 -1.06 9.18
N THR A 145 5.95 -1.68 9.13
CA THR A 145 7.23 -1.01 9.39
C THR A 145 8.18 -1.24 8.22
N ALA A 146 9.19 -0.37 8.12
CA ALA A 146 10.21 -0.52 7.09
C ALA A 146 10.90 -1.88 7.15
N ASP A 147 11.21 -2.38 8.35
CA ASP A 147 11.89 -3.67 8.51
C ASP A 147 11.05 -4.83 7.96
N GLN A 148 9.73 -4.80 8.17
CA GLN A 148 8.82 -5.81 7.63
C GLN A 148 8.85 -5.80 6.11
N VAL A 149 8.74 -4.62 5.51
CA VAL A 149 8.72 -4.47 4.04
C VAL A 149 10.06 -4.89 3.45
N ILE A 150 11.16 -4.47 4.04
CA ILE A 150 12.51 -4.82 3.58
C ILE A 150 12.71 -6.34 3.61
N ALA A 151 12.17 -7.02 4.61
CA ALA A 151 12.24 -8.48 4.71
C ALA A 151 11.60 -9.17 3.50
N TRP A 152 10.58 -8.58 2.88
CA TRP A 152 9.96 -9.15 1.68
C TRP A 152 10.86 -9.08 0.46
N LEU A 153 11.80 -8.14 0.44
CA LEU A 153 12.63 -7.84 -0.73
C LEU A 153 13.90 -8.69 -0.79
N ARG A 154 14.12 -9.54 0.18
CA ARG A 154 15.29 -10.41 0.25
C ARG A 154 15.06 -11.73 -0.46
#